data_ddf6a791691735239e1c6e09f90749c0
#
_entry.id   ddf6a791691735239e1c6e09f90749c0
#
_cell.length_a   1.000
_cell.length_b   1.000
_cell.length_c   1.000
_cell.angle_alpha   90.00
_cell.angle_beta   90.00
_cell.angle_gamma   90.00
#
_symmetry.space_group_name_H-M   'P 1'
#
loop_
_entity.id
_entity.type
_entity.pdbx_description
1 polymer ?
#
loop_
_entity_poly.entity_id
_entity_poly.type
_entity_poly.pdbx_seq_one_letter_code
_entity_poly.pdbx_strand_id
1 'polypeptide(L)'
;CIYISIHANAAGNGTKWMNAKGFQVHISGNASKKSELLANLLYQEANNMGLKMRRPKPNQNYWINNFYVIKNTKCPAILSESGFYDNTDDCKFLNSEEGKRKIINLHVQAIIKYVKEVKL
;
A
#
# COMPACT_ATOMS: atom_id res chain seq x y z
N CYS A 1 -7.28 -9.16 14.93
CA CYS A 1 -7.14 -7.78 14.46
C CYS A 1 -6.12 -7.70 13.34
N ILE A 2 -6.21 -6.65 12.52
CA ILE A 2 -5.19 -6.24 11.56
C ILE A 2 -4.99 -4.73 11.68
N TYR A 3 -3.83 -4.27 11.24
CA TYR A 3 -3.52 -2.84 11.23
C TYR A 3 -3.09 -2.44 9.80
N ILE A 4 -3.77 -1.46 9.24
CA ILE A 4 -3.43 -0.92 7.92
C ILE A 4 -3.29 0.60 8.04
N SER A 5 -2.09 1.11 7.73
CA SER A 5 -1.81 2.54 7.69
C SER A 5 -1.81 2.99 6.23
N ILE A 6 -2.73 3.87 5.87
CA ILE A 6 -2.95 4.29 4.48
C ILE A 6 -2.39 5.69 4.28
N HIS A 7 -1.42 5.82 3.39
CA HIS A 7 -0.68 7.05 3.13
C HIS A 7 -0.61 7.39 1.64
N ALA A 8 -0.23 8.63 1.37
CA ALA A 8 0.29 9.05 0.08
C ALA A 8 1.79 9.33 0.24
N ASN A 9 2.57 8.98 -0.77
CA ASN A 9 4.02 9.07 -0.76
C ASN A 9 4.51 10.43 -1.28
N ALA A 10 5.78 10.71 -1.05
CA ALA A 10 6.45 11.88 -1.61
C ALA A 10 7.87 11.52 -2.02
N ALA A 11 8.29 11.98 -3.19
CA ALA A 11 9.64 11.76 -3.70
C ALA A 11 10.58 12.91 -3.34
N GLY A 12 10.06 14.11 -3.15
CA GLY A 12 10.83 15.31 -2.85
C GLY A 12 10.42 15.98 -1.56
N ASN A 13 10.80 17.26 -1.42
CA ASN A 13 10.56 18.04 -0.20
C ASN A 13 9.38 19.01 -0.32
N GLY A 14 8.56 18.88 -1.36
CA GLY A 14 7.38 19.72 -1.58
C GLY A 14 7.64 21.01 -2.36
N THR A 15 8.85 21.22 -2.85
CA THR A 15 9.18 22.46 -3.58
C THR A 15 8.92 22.37 -5.08
N LYS A 16 8.80 21.18 -5.64
CA LYS A 16 8.54 20.96 -7.07
C LYS A 16 7.86 19.61 -7.32
N TRP A 17 7.23 19.50 -8.48
CA TRP A 17 6.69 18.22 -8.95
C TRP A 17 7.82 17.23 -9.26
N MET A 18 7.59 15.96 -8.94
CA MET A 18 8.57 14.89 -9.08
C MET A 18 8.09 13.84 -10.08
N ASN A 19 9.03 13.02 -10.58
CA ASN A 19 8.73 12.00 -11.59
C ASN A 19 8.29 10.66 -11.01
N ALA A 20 8.67 10.36 -9.76
CA ALA A 20 8.29 9.09 -9.14
C ALA A 20 6.77 9.01 -8.98
N LYS A 21 6.20 7.85 -9.32
CA LYS A 21 4.76 7.61 -9.22
C LYS A 21 4.49 6.12 -9.02
N GLY A 22 3.32 5.80 -8.48
CA GLY A 22 2.84 4.44 -8.34
C GLY A 22 2.53 4.05 -6.91
N PHE A 23 1.97 2.84 -6.76
CA PHE A 23 1.48 2.27 -5.51
C PHE A 23 2.56 1.38 -4.88
N GLN A 24 2.76 1.49 -3.59
CA GLN A 24 3.69 0.65 -2.82
C GLN A 24 3.03 0.08 -1.57
N VAL A 25 3.47 -1.12 -1.17
CA VAL A 25 3.08 -1.73 0.09
C VAL A 25 4.33 -1.97 0.92
N HIS A 26 4.26 -1.69 2.21
CA HIS A 26 5.37 -1.86 3.16
C HIS A 26 4.99 -2.77 4.30
N ILE A 27 5.94 -3.62 4.72
CA ILE A 27 5.89 -4.36 5.99
C ILE A 27 7.14 -4.06 6.79
N SER A 28 7.13 -4.36 8.09
CA SER A 28 8.31 -4.20 8.93
C SER A 28 9.25 -5.41 8.81
N GLY A 29 10.51 -5.24 9.24
CA GLY A 29 11.48 -6.34 9.24
C GLY A 29 11.12 -7.47 10.19
N ASN A 30 10.27 -7.22 11.21
CA ASN A 30 9.76 -8.22 12.14
C ASN A 30 8.34 -8.70 11.81
N ALA A 31 7.89 -8.49 10.58
CA ALA A 31 6.53 -8.82 10.17
C ALA A 31 6.25 -10.31 10.22
N SER A 32 5.02 -10.67 10.59
CA SER A 32 4.55 -12.05 10.60
C SER A 32 4.21 -12.54 9.18
N LYS A 33 4.02 -13.85 9.05
CA LYS A 33 3.50 -14.43 7.79
C LYS A 33 2.12 -13.90 7.43
N LYS A 34 1.31 -13.55 8.42
CA LYS A 34 0.00 -12.93 8.19
C LYS A 34 0.15 -11.51 7.63
N SER A 35 1.15 -10.75 8.06
CA SER A 35 1.47 -9.45 7.46
C SER A 35 1.91 -9.60 6.00
N GLU A 36 2.75 -10.59 5.70
CA GLU A 36 3.16 -10.88 4.32
C GLU A 36 1.96 -11.23 3.44
N LEU A 37 1.05 -12.07 3.95
CA LEU A 37 -0.17 -12.43 3.22
C LEU A 37 -1.02 -11.19 2.92
N LEU A 38 -1.26 -10.35 3.93
CA LEU A 38 -2.04 -9.13 3.76
C LEU A 38 -1.39 -8.18 2.75
N ALA A 39 -0.07 -8.03 2.80
CA ALA A 39 0.68 -7.21 1.86
C ALA A 39 0.55 -7.73 0.42
N ASN A 40 0.68 -9.03 0.23
CA ASN A 40 0.54 -9.66 -1.09
C ASN A 40 -0.88 -9.51 -1.64
N LEU A 41 -1.89 -9.68 -0.80
CA LEU A 41 -3.29 -9.49 -1.22
C LEU A 41 -3.55 -8.04 -1.64
N LEU A 42 -3.05 -7.08 -0.88
CA LEU A 42 -3.20 -5.67 -1.22
C LEU A 42 -2.50 -5.32 -2.53
N TYR A 43 -1.27 -5.80 -2.71
CA TYR A 43 -0.52 -5.61 -3.95
C TYR A 43 -1.31 -6.16 -5.15
N GLN A 44 -1.83 -7.38 -5.04
CA GLN A 44 -2.59 -8.03 -6.10
C GLN A 44 -3.85 -7.24 -6.46
N GLU A 45 -4.59 -6.75 -5.46
CA GLU A 45 -5.79 -5.96 -5.72
C GLU A 45 -5.47 -4.65 -6.44
N ALA A 46 -4.43 -3.94 -6.01
CA ALA A 46 -4.00 -2.71 -6.66
C ALA A 46 -3.55 -2.96 -8.11
N ASN A 47 -2.77 -4.03 -8.31
CA ASN A 47 -2.30 -4.42 -9.64
C ASN A 47 -3.48 -4.78 -10.56
N ASN A 48 -4.47 -5.52 -10.05
CA ASN A 48 -5.64 -5.92 -10.83
C ASN A 48 -6.52 -4.73 -11.23
N MET A 49 -6.47 -3.64 -10.49
CA MET A 49 -7.17 -2.40 -10.84
C MET A 49 -6.42 -1.55 -11.87
N GLY A 50 -5.27 -2.01 -12.34
CA GLY A 50 -4.49 -1.33 -13.36
C GLY A 50 -3.60 -0.20 -12.83
N LEU A 51 -3.39 -0.12 -11.52
CA LEU A 51 -2.49 0.89 -10.96
C LEU A 51 -1.04 0.56 -11.31
N LYS A 52 -0.22 1.60 -11.45
CA LYS A 52 1.22 1.43 -11.61
C LYS A 52 1.80 0.95 -10.27
N MET A 53 2.41 -0.23 -10.28
CA MET A 53 2.95 -0.84 -9.07
C MET A 53 4.45 -0.59 -8.94
N ARG A 54 4.91 -0.40 -7.71
CA ARG A 54 6.32 -0.28 -7.36
C ARG A 54 6.68 -1.39 -6.38
N ARG A 55 7.77 -2.10 -6.65
CA ARG A 55 8.29 -3.15 -5.78
C ARG A 55 9.82 -3.16 -5.83
N PRO A 56 10.50 -3.65 -4.78
CA PRO A 56 11.96 -3.59 -4.72
C PRO A 56 12.65 -4.53 -5.71
N LYS A 57 12.00 -5.64 -6.07
CA LYS A 57 12.53 -6.64 -7.00
C LYS A 57 11.39 -7.52 -7.53
N PRO A 58 11.59 -8.25 -8.66
CA PRO A 58 10.51 -8.99 -9.34
C PRO A 58 9.74 -10.00 -8.49
N ASN A 59 10.38 -10.61 -7.51
CA ASN A 59 9.75 -11.68 -6.71
C ASN A 59 9.31 -11.22 -5.31
N GLN A 60 9.30 -9.91 -5.06
CA GLN A 60 8.90 -9.37 -3.76
C GLN A 60 7.94 -8.20 -3.98
N ASN A 61 6.69 -8.36 -3.58
CA ASN A 61 5.62 -7.41 -3.82
C ASN A 61 5.54 -6.28 -2.78
N TYR A 62 6.40 -6.30 -1.80
CA TYR A 62 6.38 -5.34 -0.71
C TYR A 62 7.79 -4.87 -0.37
N TRP A 63 7.87 -3.64 0.16
CA TRP A 63 9.09 -3.05 0.68
C TRP A 63 9.21 -3.39 2.17
N ILE A 64 10.43 -3.54 2.66
CA ILE A 64 10.69 -3.75 4.08
C ILE A 64 11.19 -2.44 4.67
N ASN A 65 10.38 -1.82 5.51
CA ASN A 65 10.69 -0.57 6.18
C ASN A 65 10.13 -0.58 7.60
N ASN A 66 10.95 -0.21 8.56
CA ASN A 66 10.58 -0.27 9.98
C ASN A 66 9.86 1.00 10.43
N PHE A 67 8.79 1.40 9.70
CA PHE A 67 7.92 2.48 10.17
C PHE A 67 7.37 2.15 11.55
N TYR A 68 7.37 3.13 12.43
CA TYR A 68 7.00 2.93 13.84
C TYR A 68 5.65 2.22 14.00
N VAL A 69 4.65 2.66 13.27
CA VAL A 69 3.27 2.16 13.42
C VAL A 69 3.10 0.69 13.02
N ILE A 70 3.89 0.19 12.08
CA ILE A 70 3.80 -1.21 11.65
C ILE A 70 4.81 -2.11 12.33
N LYS A 71 5.89 -1.55 12.89
CA LYS A 71 6.88 -2.28 13.67
C LYS A 71 6.41 -2.55 15.10
N ASN A 72 5.71 -1.59 15.72
CA ASN A 72 5.38 -1.59 17.14
C ASN A 72 3.92 -1.95 17.40
N THR A 73 3.40 -2.93 16.67
CA THR A 73 2.06 -3.49 16.89
C THR A 73 2.12 -5.00 16.95
N LYS A 74 1.23 -5.61 17.70
CA LYS A 74 1.07 -7.07 17.78
C LYS A 74 0.15 -7.61 16.70
N CYS A 75 -0.61 -6.75 16.03
CA CYS A 75 -1.46 -7.13 14.91
C CYS A 75 -0.60 -7.40 13.67
N PRO A 76 -1.05 -8.30 12.77
CA PRO A 76 -0.56 -8.26 11.39
C PRO A 76 -0.73 -6.85 10.83
N ALA A 77 0.33 -6.28 10.27
CA ALA A 77 0.36 -4.86 9.96
C ALA A 77 1.05 -4.57 8.62
N ILE A 78 0.46 -3.65 7.86
CA ILE A 78 1.01 -3.13 6.63
C ILE A 78 0.82 -1.61 6.55
N LEU A 79 1.64 -0.97 5.70
CA LEU A 79 1.46 0.43 5.35
C LEU A 79 1.37 0.52 3.83
N SER A 80 0.34 1.16 3.31
CA SER A 80 0.20 1.40 1.88
C SER A 80 0.51 2.85 1.54
N GLU A 81 1.22 3.04 0.43
CA GLU A 81 1.47 4.33 -0.19
C GLU A 81 0.70 4.34 -1.50
N SER A 82 -0.45 5.02 -1.51
CA SER A 82 -1.44 4.92 -2.60
C SER A 82 -1.06 5.68 -3.86
N GLY A 83 0.08 6.34 -3.87
CA GLY A 83 0.61 7.14 -4.96
C GLY A 83 1.43 8.28 -4.38
N PHE A 84 2.08 9.04 -5.25
CA PHE A 84 2.93 10.17 -4.85
C PHE A 84 2.16 11.48 -4.98
N TYR A 85 1.92 12.16 -3.86
CA TYR A 85 1.18 13.43 -3.91
C TYR A 85 1.98 14.56 -4.60
N ASP A 86 3.29 14.39 -4.77
CA ASP A 86 4.15 15.34 -5.50
C ASP A 86 4.42 14.93 -6.95
N ASN A 87 3.69 13.93 -7.47
CA ASN A 87 3.62 13.62 -8.89
C ASN A 87 2.28 14.13 -9.44
N THR A 88 2.31 14.82 -10.58
CA THR A 88 1.10 15.45 -11.12
C THR A 88 -0.02 14.46 -11.41
N ASP A 89 0.32 13.32 -12.01
CA ASP A 89 -0.68 12.30 -12.38
C ASP A 89 -1.27 11.63 -11.13
N ASP A 90 -0.41 11.22 -10.18
CA ASP A 90 -0.87 10.59 -8.95
C ASP A 90 -1.68 11.54 -8.08
N CYS A 91 -1.24 12.80 -7.97
CA CYS A 91 -1.98 13.82 -7.21
C CYS A 91 -3.39 14.03 -7.79
N LYS A 92 -3.48 14.15 -9.11
CA LYS A 92 -4.77 14.30 -9.79
C LYS A 92 -5.67 13.09 -9.56
N PHE A 93 -5.10 11.87 -9.69
CA PHE A 93 -5.83 10.62 -9.45
C PHE A 93 -6.34 10.53 -8.00
N LEU A 94 -5.47 10.77 -7.02
CA LEU A 94 -5.81 10.69 -5.60
C LEU A 94 -6.90 11.70 -5.19
N ASN A 95 -6.99 12.83 -5.87
CA ASN A 95 -8.00 13.86 -5.61
C ASN A 95 -9.27 13.69 -6.43
N SER A 96 -9.32 12.76 -7.38
CA SER A 96 -10.51 12.48 -8.17
C SER A 96 -11.47 11.54 -7.44
N GLU A 97 -12.76 11.61 -7.76
CA GLU A 97 -13.75 10.69 -7.20
C GLU A 97 -13.48 9.24 -7.62
N GLU A 98 -13.05 9.04 -8.87
CA GLU A 98 -12.67 7.72 -9.35
C GLU A 98 -11.48 7.16 -8.58
N GLY A 99 -10.43 7.98 -8.40
CA GLY A 99 -9.22 7.56 -7.68
C GLY A 99 -9.51 7.20 -6.23
N LYS A 100 -10.26 8.05 -5.53
CA LYS A 100 -10.67 7.78 -4.15
C LYS A 100 -11.44 6.47 -4.04
N ARG A 101 -12.39 6.24 -4.93
CA ARG A 101 -13.21 5.02 -4.95
C ARG A 101 -12.36 3.78 -5.20
N LYS A 102 -11.42 3.83 -6.14
CA LYS A 102 -10.51 2.72 -6.43
C LYS A 102 -9.61 2.42 -5.23
N ILE A 103 -9.02 3.43 -4.60
CA ILE A 103 -8.17 3.24 -3.43
C ILE A 103 -8.95 2.62 -2.28
N ILE A 104 -10.14 3.10 -1.99
CA ILE A 104 -11.00 2.51 -0.96
C ILE A 104 -11.31 1.05 -1.30
N ASN A 105 -11.73 0.79 -2.52
CA ASN A 105 -12.19 -0.54 -2.93
C ASN A 105 -11.06 -1.58 -2.89
N LEU A 106 -9.86 -1.24 -3.34
CA LEU A 106 -8.75 -2.19 -3.31
C LEU A 106 -8.37 -2.59 -1.88
N HIS A 107 -8.43 -1.66 -0.93
CA HIS A 107 -8.19 -1.96 0.48
C HIS A 107 -9.30 -2.86 1.05
N VAL A 108 -10.56 -2.54 0.76
CA VAL A 108 -11.71 -3.34 1.21
C VAL A 108 -11.61 -4.77 0.66
N GLN A 109 -11.33 -4.94 -0.62
CA GLN A 109 -11.23 -6.27 -1.24
C GLN A 109 -10.06 -7.07 -0.66
N ALA A 110 -8.93 -6.44 -0.42
CA ALA A 110 -7.79 -7.11 0.22
C ALA A 110 -8.14 -7.59 1.63
N ILE A 111 -8.84 -6.77 2.41
CA ILE A 111 -9.30 -7.14 3.76
C ILE A 111 -10.26 -8.32 3.70
N ILE A 112 -11.23 -8.29 2.80
CA ILE A 112 -12.21 -9.38 2.63
C ILE A 112 -11.50 -10.70 2.30
N LYS A 113 -10.56 -10.67 1.35
CA LYS A 113 -9.78 -11.85 0.96
C LYS A 113 -8.90 -12.35 2.11
N TYR A 114 -8.28 -11.44 2.85
CA TYR A 114 -7.48 -11.79 4.02
C TYR A 114 -8.32 -12.51 5.07
N VAL A 115 -9.48 -11.96 5.41
CA VAL A 115 -10.37 -12.56 6.42
C VAL A 115 -10.80 -13.97 6.00
N LYS A 116 -11.14 -14.17 4.73
CA LYS A 116 -11.50 -15.49 4.20
C LYS A 116 -10.33 -16.46 4.28
N GLU A 117 -9.13 -16.02 3.94
CA GLU A 117 -7.92 -16.86 3.91
C GLU A 117 -7.49 -17.30 5.30
N VAL A 118 -7.54 -16.43 6.29
CA VAL A 118 -7.15 -16.74 7.67
C VAL A 118 -8.32 -17.31 8.50
N LYS A 119 -9.51 -17.39 7.93
CA LYS A 119 -10.71 -17.95 8.57
C LYS A 119 -11.05 -17.28 9.90
N LEU A 120 -11.01 -15.96 9.89
CA LEU A 120 -11.44 -15.19 11.07
C LEU A 120 -12.95 -15.25 11.26
#